data_ad5293cadc195a98568362dc3648bb64
#
_entry.id   ad5293cadc195a98568362dc3648bb64
#
_cell.length_a   1.000
_cell.length_b   1.000
_cell.length_c   1.000
_cell.angle_alpha   90.00
_cell.angle_beta   90.00
_cell.angle_gamma   90.00
#
_symmetry.space_group_name_H-M   'P 1'
#
loop_
_entity.id
_entity.type
_entity.pdbx_description
1 polymer ?
#
loop_
_entity_poly.entity_id
_entity_poly.type
_entity_poly.pdbx_seq_one_letter_code
_entity_poly.pdbx_strand_id
1 'polypeptide(L)'
;MLESRRAREQSGRDSFSRYRAQVRSAAVATLSILEGLDVDRVYCDLHDDFVIRKNDGSGLTYIFYQVKTKGKQNHNWSINELFGLKSKLKDQSKQCSKSIKESFIGKLLLHTVVFDQFCNSVVFQSNIHNSDEVIDLMDDIESGSFSNKFTAVLIDRFNECFGEGAEKYTLEQIKERLSKLCFQSDVSYLKEGDSFFDLVVKEKIYQFSEIELERAEFREILLRLLDLVERKSSGVIKTWDAESIETFAGISIDDLLSILSISKDAYLALLNGGDPNAVRSASMIQRSLKAGGADISAVMYCSRCKIDWDLWFRNARHIVPELELLSISERIGSTLWKSVGPQGMLAVSTLRQPIRDLLIELESHGLKFDLTEDLILGGIFSALVKGKS
;
A
#
# COMPACT_ATOMS: atom_id res chain seq x y z
N MET A 1 -12.84 39.01 25.12
CA MET A 1 -11.42 39.45 25.24
C MET A 1 -10.48 38.61 24.37
N LEU A 2 -10.58 37.29 24.34
CA LEU A 2 -9.78 36.45 23.45
C LEU A 2 -10.18 36.65 21.97
N GLU A 3 -11.45 36.87 21.69
CA GLU A 3 -12.04 37.05 20.36
C GLU A 3 -11.66 38.35 19.66
N SER A 4 -11.25 39.38 20.43
CA SER A 4 -10.94 40.69 19.89
C SER A 4 -9.52 40.86 19.37
N ARG A 5 -8.66 39.84 19.53
CA ARG A 5 -7.28 39.87 19.05
C ARG A 5 -6.99 38.62 18.19
N ARG A 6 -6.36 38.83 17.03
CA ARG A 6 -5.88 37.73 16.19
C ARG A 6 -4.85 36.89 16.94
N ALA A 7 -5.00 35.57 16.89
CA ALA A 7 -4.03 34.65 17.42
C ALA A 7 -2.67 34.81 16.70
N ARG A 8 -1.58 34.88 17.48
CA ARG A 8 -0.21 34.97 16.94
C ARG A 8 0.26 33.62 16.32
N GLU A 9 -0.29 32.54 16.80
CA GLU A 9 0.13 31.16 16.51
C GLU A 9 -0.57 30.52 15.26
N GLN A 10 -1.03 31.35 14.31
CA GLN A 10 -1.72 30.84 13.11
C GLN A 10 -0.77 30.00 12.23
N SER A 11 0.49 30.40 12.10
CA SER A 11 1.52 29.68 11.34
C SER A 11 1.81 28.28 11.91
N GLY A 12 1.76 28.13 13.23
CA GLY A 12 1.92 26.83 13.89
C GLY A 12 0.76 25.87 13.56
N ARG A 13 -0.47 26.39 13.54
CA ARG A 13 -1.64 25.60 13.15
C ARG A 13 -1.57 25.14 11.68
N ASP A 14 -1.14 26.03 10.79
CA ASP A 14 -0.98 25.71 9.37
C ASP A 14 0.12 24.64 9.16
N SER A 15 1.24 24.75 9.90
CA SER A 15 2.31 23.75 9.86
C SER A 15 1.85 22.39 10.37
N PHE A 16 1.09 22.37 11.47
CA PHE A 16 0.54 21.14 12.02
C PHE A 16 -0.46 20.47 11.06
N SER A 17 -1.33 21.27 10.42
CA SER A 17 -2.27 20.77 9.40
C SER A 17 -1.55 20.12 8.22
N ARG A 18 -0.45 20.73 7.73
CA ARG A 18 0.38 20.19 6.65
C ARG A 18 1.06 18.88 7.04
N TYR A 19 1.64 18.83 8.23
CA TYR A 19 2.26 17.63 8.77
C TYR A 19 1.24 16.47 8.91
N ARG A 20 0.04 16.78 9.42
CA ARG A 20 -1.05 15.80 9.50
C ARG A 20 -1.43 15.22 8.13
N ALA A 21 -1.40 16.02 7.07
CA ALA A 21 -1.65 15.54 5.71
C ALA A 21 -0.55 14.58 5.23
N GLN A 22 0.72 14.87 5.53
CA GLN A 22 1.84 13.97 5.24
C GLN A 22 1.68 12.63 5.97
N VAL A 23 1.38 12.66 7.28
CA VAL A 23 1.13 11.45 8.08
C VAL A 23 -0.03 10.61 7.52
N ARG A 24 -1.14 11.24 7.12
CA ARG A 24 -2.28 10.55 6.50
C ARG A 24 -1.90 9.89 5.18
N SER A 25 -1.16 10.60 4.36
CA SER A 25 -0.71 10.06 3.07
C SER A 25 0.22 8.86 3.26
N ALA A 26 1.21 8.98 4.13
CA ALA A 26 2.10 7.88 4.48
C ALA A 26 1.33 6.69 5.08
N ALA A 27 0.32 6.93 5.93
CA ALA A 27 -0.51 5.87 6.51
C ALA A 27 -1.30 5.10 5.44
N VAL A 28 -1.90 5.80 4.46
CA VAL A 28 -2.60 5.16 3.34
C VAL A 28 -1.63 4.37 2.46
N ALA A 29 -0.44 4.94 2.19
CA ALA A 29 0.61 4.27 1.42
C ALA A 29 1.12 2.99 2.13
N THR A 30 1.28 3.05 3.45
CA THR A 30 1.73 1.92 4.28
C THR A 30 0.79 0.71 4.16
N LEU A 31 -0.52 0.92 4.08
CA LEU A 31 -1.47 -0.17 3.90
C LEU A 31 -1.29 -0.95 2.60
N SER A 32 -0.61 -0.39 1.60
CA SER A 32 -0.30 -1.12 0.36
C SER A 32 0.69 -2.29 0.57
N ILE A 33 1.43 -2.31 1.69
CA ILE A 33 2.28 -3.45 2.08
C ILE A 33 1.43 -4.71 2.34
N LEU A 34 0.17 -4.55 2.79
CA LEU A 34 -0.75 -5.67 3.05
C LEU A 34 -1.17 -6.40 1.76
N GLU A 35 -1.05 -5.75 0.61
CA GLU A 35 -1.35 -6.33 -0.68
C GLU A 35 -0.44 -7.53 -1.01
N GLY A 36 0.77 -7.55 -0.42
CA GLY A 36 1.72 -8.65 -0.58
C GLY A 36 2.37 -8.73 -1.95
N LEU A 37 2.25 -7.65 -2.75
CA LEU A 37 2.88 -7.50 -4.06
C LEU A 37 4.24 -6.80 -3.91
N ASP A 38 4.55 -5.94 -4.86
CA ASP A 38 5.88 -5.31 -4.98
C ASP A 38 6.27 -4.41 -3.81
N VAL A 39 5.31 -3.84 -3.06
CA VAL A 39 5.60 -2.90 -1.97
C VAL A 39 5.95 -3.65 -0.70
N ASP A 40 7.18 -3.49 -0.21
CA ASP A 40 7.64 -4.18 1.00
C ASP A 40 7.99 -3.26 2.17
N ARG A 41 8.19 -1.95 1.92
CA ARG A 41 8.52 -0.95 2.94
C ARG A 41 7.97 0.43 2.58
N VAL A 42 7.65 1.19 3.62
CA VAL A 42 7.43 2.64 3.53
C VAL A 42 8.33 3.32 4.54
N TYR A 43 9.14 4.27 4.10
CA TYR A 43 10.01 5.08 4.95
C TYR A 43 9.38 6.46 5.15
N CYS A 44 9.18 6.85 6.40
CA CYS A 44 8.57 8.10 6.78
C CYS A 44 9.63 9.18 7.00
N ASP A 45 9.41 10.38 6.43
CA ASP A 45 10.30 11.55 6.57
C ASP A 45 11.77 11.23 6.28
N LEU A 46 12.00 10.44 5.22
CA LEU A 46 13.32 10.02 4.75
C LEU A 46 13.50 10.47 3.29
N HIS A 47 14.44 11.38 3.04
CA HIS A 47 14.71 12.02 1.75
C HIS A 47 13.58 12.89 1.18
N ASP A 48 12.32 12.60 1.49
CA ASP A 48 11.13 13.40 1.20
C ASP A 48 10.03 13.11 2.25
N ASP A 49 8.81 13.60 2.05
CA ASP A 49 7.71 13.43 3.03
C ASP A 49 7.48 11.93 3.36
N PHE A 50 7.57 11.05 2.37
CA PHE A 50 7.77 9.60 2.55
C PHE A 50 8.28 8.93 1.28
N VAL A 51 8.84 7.73 1.43
CA VAL A 51 9.39 6.93 0.34
C VAL A 51 8.83 5.52 0.38
N ILE A 52 8.33 5.02 -0.74
CA ILE A 52 7.90 3.62 -0.89
C ILE A 52 9.03 2.83 -1.53
N ARG A 53 9.40 1.70 -0.92
CA ARG A 53 10.31 0.73 -1.53
C ARG A 53 9.51 -0.36 -2.23
N LYS A 54 9.85 -0.61 -3.48
CA LYS A 54 9.34 -1.73 -4.26
C LYS A 54 10.41 -2.80 -4.41
N ASN A 55 9.97 -4.05 -4.39
CA ASN A 55 10.80 -5.22 -4.62
C ASN A 55 10.01 -6.22 -5.48
N ASP A 56 10.15 -6.11 -6.78
CA ASP A 56 9.43 -6.95 -7.76
C ASP A 56 10.20 -8.24 -8.14
N GLY A 57 11.24 -8.57 -7.38
CA GLY A 57 12.12 -9.72 -7.65
C GLY A 57 13.21 -9.47 -8.69
N SER A 58 13.14 -8.38 -9.48
CA SER A 58 14.19 -7.94 -10.39
C SER A 58 15.19 -6.98 -9.72
N GLY A 59 14.78 -6.35 -8.63
CA GLY A 59 15.60 -5.41 -7.87
C GLY A 59 14.79 -4.51 -6.95
N LEU A 60 15.52 -3.70 -6.19
CA LEU A 60 14.92 -2.69 -5.31
C LEU A 60 14.79 -1.37 -6.04
N THR A 61 13.61 -0.77 -6.01
CA THR A 61 13.37 0.58 -6.51
C THR A 61 12.57 1.40 -5.51
N TYR A 62 12.60 2.73 -5.67
CA TYR A 62 12.00 3.67 -4.74
C TYR A 62 11.06 4.65 -5.44
N ILE A 63 9.94 4.97 -4.79
CA ILE A 63 9.02 6.02 -5.18
C ILE A 63 9.05 7.10 -4.10
N PHE A 64 9.40 8.33 -4.48
CA PHE A 64 9.50 9.46 -3.55
C PHE A 64 8.24 10.31 -3.60
N TYR A 65 7.66 10.59 -2.45
CA TYR A 65 6.42 11.35 -2.35
C TYR A 65 6.63 12.68 -1.64
N GLN A 66 6.17 13.75 -2.28
CA GLN A 66 6.04 15.06 -1.67
C GLN A 66 4.57 15.45 -1.57
N VAL A 67 4.08 15.69 -0.36
CA VAL A 67 2.68 16.01 -0.05
C VAL A 67 2.56 17.48 0.28
N LYS A 68 1.76 18.22 -0.47
CA LYS A 68 1.50 19.65 -0.22
C LYS A 68 0.02 19.95 -0.24
N THR A 69 -0.45 20.62 0.82
CA THR A 69 -1.86 21.00 0.95
C THR A 69 -2.04 22.51 1.00
N LYS A 70 -3.16 22.97 0.46
CA LYS A 70 -3.62 24.36 0.58
C LYS A 70 -4.98 24.39 1.27
N GLY A 71 -5.16 25.33 2.22
CA GLY A 71 -6.42 25.51 2.93
C GLY A 71 -7.54 26.13 2.09
N LYS A 72 -7.22 26.79 0.97
CA LYS A 72 -8.22 27.36 0.04
C LYS A 72 -8.52 26.35 -1.07
N GLN A 73 -9.70 25.77 -1.07
CA GLN A 73 -10.12 24.76 -2.04
C GLN A 73 -10.29 25.30 -3.49
N ASN A 74 -10.61 26.59 -3.65
CA ASN A 74 -10.78 27.23 -4.97
C ASN A 74 -9.47 27.81 -5.52
N HIS A 75 -8.35 27.17 -5.27
CA HIS A 75 -7.05 27.63 -5.71
C HIS A 75 -6.28 26.46 -6.33
N ASN A 76 -5.90 26.61 -7.60
CA ASN A 76 -5.12 25.61 -8.32
C ASN A 76 -3.62 25.85 -8.10
N TRP A 77 -2.82 24.79 -8.20
CA TRP A 77 -1.36 24.93 -8.27
C TRP A 77 -0.95 25.54 -9.59
N SER A 78 -0.22 26.64 -9.55
CA SER A 78 0.30 27.30 -10.74
C SER A 78 1.66 26.71 -11.15
N ILE A 79 2.02 26.91 -12.44
CA ILE A 79 3.31 26.49 -12.98
C ILE A 79 4.49 27.14 -12.24
N ASN A 80 4.31 28.37 -11.74
CA ASN A 80 5.34 29.07 -10.98
C ASN A 80 5.55 28.45 -9.59
N GLU A 81 4.47 28.08 -8.90
CA GLU A 81 4.56 27.48 -7.57
C GLU A 81 5.20 26.10 -7.63
N LEU A 82 4.86 25.29 -8.61
CA LEU A 82 5.32 23.91 -8.72
C LEU A 82 6.71 23.80 -9.36
N PHE A 83 6.92 24.48 -10.47
CA PHE A 83 8.13 24.33 -11.30
C PHE A 83 9.08 25.52 -11.21
N GLY A 84 8.71 26.60 -10.54
CA GLY A 84 9.51 27.84 -10.51
C GLY A 84 9.54 28.57 -11.86
N LEU A 85 8.63 28.22 -12.79
CA LEU A 85 8.56 28.79 -14.13
C LEU A 85 7.59 29.97 -14.18
N LYS A 86 7.97 31.06 -14.86
CA LYS A 86 7.15 32.23 -15.03
C LYS A 86 6.30 32.11 -16.30
N SER A 87 4.98 31.94 -16.19
CA SER A 87 4.07 31.74 -17.32
C SER A 87 4.01 32.92 -18.30
N LYS A 88 4.13 34.15 -17.79
CA LYS A 88 4.03 35.40 -18.58
C LYS A 88 5.34 35.85 -19.24
N LEU A 89 6.43 35.06 -19.10
CA LEU A 89 7.69 35.44 -19.67
C LEU A 89 7.68 35.18 -21.16
N LYS A 90 7.84 36.29 -21.99
CA LYS A 90 7.83 36.19 -23.44
C LYS A 90 9.01 35.38 -23.99
N ASP A 91 10.18 35.57 -23.41
CA ASP A 91 11.39 34.88 -23.79
C ASP A 91 11.70 33.78 -22.77
N GLN A 92 11.38 32.54 -23.13
CA GLN A 92 11.55 31.38 -22.28
C GLN A 92 13.03 31.08 -21.95
N SER A 93 13.96 31.57 -22.78
CA SER A 93 15.39 31.42 -22.50
C SER A 93 15.87 32.19 -21.25
N LYS A 94 15.04 33.09 -20.72
CA LYS A 94 15.30 33.86 -19.50
C LYS A 94 14.73 33.24 -18.23
N GLN A 95 14.19 32.02 -18.30
CA GLN A 95 13.77 31.29 -17.10
C GLN A 95 14.99 30.97 -16.20
N CYS A 96 14.78 31.06 -14.89
CA CYS A 96 15.87 30.97 -13.93
C CYS A 96 16.07 29.51 -13.45
N SER A 97 17.19 28.90 -13.75
CA SER A 97 17.55 27.54 -13.35
C SER A 97 17.54 27.35 -11.83
N LYS A 98 17.96 28.38 -11.06
CA LYS A 98 17.90 28.35 -9.60
C LYS A 98 16.45 28.24 -9.11
N SER A 99 15.51 29.00 -9.70
CA SER A 99 14.09 28.94 -9.33
C SER A 99 13.49 27.56 -9.65
N ILE A 100 13.89 26.95 -10.76
CA ILE A 100 13.49 25.59 -11.14
C ILE A 100 14.02 24.60 -10.11
N LYS A 101 15.31 24.61 -9.83
CA LYS A 101 15.97 23.71 -8.87
C LYS A 101 15.38 23.78 -7.46
N GLU A 102 15.07 24.98 -6.98
CA GLU A 102 14.52 25.22 -5.63
C GLU A 102 13.00 25.02 -5.53
N SER A 103 12.31 24.81 -6.65
CA SER A 103 10.87 24.56 -6.70
C SER A 103 10.50 23.18 -6.08
N PHE A 104 9.22 22.94 -5.84
CA PHE A 104 8.76 21.63 -5.34
C PHE A 104 9.14 20.50 -6.31
N ILE A 105 8.87 20.70 -7.59
CA ILE A 105 9.17 19.68 -8.61
C ILE A 105 10.67 19.58 -8.86
N GLY A 106 11.42 20.69 -8.79
CA GLY A 106 12.87 20.65 -8.88
C GLY A 106 13.51 19.78 -7.80
N LYS A 107 13.02 19.89 -6.56
CA LYS A 107 13.49 19.03 -5.45
C LYS A 107 13.15 17.57 -5.66
N LEU A 108 11.93 17.27 -6.15
CA LEU A 108 11.53 15.91 -6.51
C LEU A 108 12.38 15.34 -7.63
N LEU A 109 12.61 16.10 -8.71
CA LEU A 109 13.44 15.68 -9.83
C LEU A 109 14.90 15.39 -9.43
N LEU A 110 15.40 16.01 -8.37
CA LEU A 110 16.72 15.71 -7.83
C LEU A 110 16.86 14.23 -7.43
N HIS A 111 15.79 13.60 -6.95
CA HIS A 111 15.82 12.17 -6.60
C HIS A 111 16.04 11.29 -7.82
N THR A 112 15.56 11.69 -9.02
CA THR A 112 15.81 10.94 -10.26
C THR A 112 17.28 10.94 -10.67
N VAL A 113 18.05 11.92 -10.17
CA VAL A 113 19.47 12.07 -10.40
C VAL A 113 20.29 11.35 -9.33
N VAL A 114 19.95 11.58 -8.04
CA VAL A 114 20.68 11.02 -6.89
C VAL A 114 20.51 9.51 -6.80
N PHE A 115 19.32 8.99 -7.06
CA PHE A 115 19.00 7.56 -6.96
C PHE A 115 19.01 6.83 -8.31
N ASP A 116 19.10 7.55 -9.40
CA ASP A 116 19.27 7.07 -10.77
C ASP A 116 18.37 5.88 -11.14
N GLN A 117 18.95 4.72 -11.43
CA GLN A 117 18.21 3.49 -11.76
C GLN A 117 17.33 2.97 -10.61
N PHE A 118 17.65 3.31 -9.38
CA PHE A 118 16.84 2.92 -8.21
C PHE A 118 15.62 3.84 -8.01
N CYS A 119 15.55 5.00 -8.65
CA CYS A 119 14.37 5.86 -8.64
C CYS A 119 13.36 5.37 -9.68
N ASN A 120 12.26 4.75 -9.22
CA ASN A 120 11.16 4.33 -10.08
C ASN A 120 10.33 5.53 -10.54
N SER A 121 9.86 6.34 -9.59
CA SER A 121 9.10 7.57 -9.86
C SER A 121 9.20 8.56 -8.72
N VAL A 122 8.83 9.80 -8.99
CA VAL A 122 8.71 10.89 -8.03
C VAL A 122 7.29 11.45 -8.11
N VAL A 123 6.60 11.55 -6.99
CA VAL A 123 5.16 11.85 -6.94
C VAL A 123 4.91 13.14 -6.17
N PHE A 124 4.26 14.09 -6.82
CA PHE A 124 3.70 15.26 -6.15
C PHE A 124 2.23 15.03 -5.84
N GLN A 125 1.87 15.04 -4.56
CA GLN A 125 0.52 14.76 -4.10
C GLN A 125 -0.12 15.99 -3.44
N SER A 126 -1.38 16.28 -3.79
CA SER A 126 -2.08 17.45 -3.27
C SER A 126 -3.58 17.25 -3.10
N ASN A 127 -4.17 18.06 -2.18
CA ASN A 127 -5.61 18.15 -1.93
C ASN A 127 -6.37 19.05 -2.89
N ILE A 128 -5.70 19.72 -3.83
CA ILE A 128 -6.30 20.63 -4.81
C ILE A 128 -5.85 20.29 -6.23
N HIS A 129 -6.56 20.87 -7.21
CA HIS A 129 -6.25 20.71 -8.63
C HIS A 129 -5.02 21.51 -9.06
N ASN A 130 -4.50 21.18 -10.23
CA ASN A 130 -3.49 21.92 -10.96
C ASN A 130 -4.14 22.93 -11.91
N SER A 131 -3.41 23.99 -12.28
CA SER A 131 -3.81 24.89 -13.37
C SER A 131 -3.66 24.20 -14.72
N ASP A 132 -4.40 24.69 -15.74
CA ASP A 132 -4.33 24.16 -17.11
C ASP A 132 -2.90 24.10 -17.65
N GLU A 133 -2.07 25.11 -17.37
CA GLU A 133 -0.66 25.14 -17.79
C GLU A 133 0.16 23.98 -17.20
N VAL A 134 -0.16 23.53 -15.96
CA VAL A 134 0.48 22.38 -15.33
C VAL A 134 -0.04 21.08 -15.93
N ILE A 135 -1.35 20.99 -16.16
CA ILE A 135 -1.96 19.83 -16.81
C ILE A 135 -1.37 19.62 -18.19
N ASP A 136 -1.37 20.67 -19.04
CA ASP A 136 -0.80 20.61 -20.40
C ASP A 136 0.67 20.18 -20.41
N LEU A 137 1.45 20.61 -19.41
CA LEU A 137 2.86 20.21 -19.28
C LEU A 137 2.97 18.74 -18.90
N MET A 138 2.14 18.25 -17.97
CA MET A 138 2.18 16.86 -17.56
C MET A 138 1.71 15.91 -18.65
N ASP A 139 0.64 16.26 -19.37
CA ASP A 139 0.15 15.51 -20.54
C ASP A 139 1.20 15.40 -21.63
N ASP A 140 1.98 16.47 -21.86
CA ASP A 140 3.09 16.51 -22.81
C ASP A 140 4.23 15.55 -22.38
N ILE A 141 4.54 15.47 -21.09
CA ILE A 141 5.52 14.52 -20.55
C ILE A 141 4.99 13.08 -20.63
N GLU A 142 3.77 12.82 -20.19
CA GLU A 142 3.16 11.48 -20.17
C GLU A 142 2.98 10.90 -21.57
N SER A 143 2.59 11.73 -22.54
CA SER A 143 2.50 11.32 -23.94
C SER A 143 3.86 11.10 -24.62
N GLY A 144 4.96 11.54 -23.98
CA GLY A 144 6.32 11.48 -24.55
C GLY A 144 6.55 12.43 -25.72
N SER A 145 5.70 13.42 -25.93
CA SER A 145 5.80 14.35 -27.06
C SER A 145 6.88 15.41 -26.83
N PHE A 146 7.04 15.88 -25.58
CA PHE A 146 8.03 16.88 -25.16
C PHE A 146 8.04 18.15 -26.03
N SER A 147 6.86 18.58 -26.49
CA SER A 147 6.66 19.71 -27.41
C SER A 147 6.16 20.97 -26.73
N ASN A 148 5.66 20.87 -25.48
CA ASN A 148 5.20 22.00 -24.71
C ASN A 148 6.35 22.97 -24.40
N LYS A 149 6.09 24.27 -24.49
CA LYS A 149 7.10 25.32 -24.23
C LYS A 149 7.79 25.23 -22.87
N PHE A 150 7.08 24.79 -21.84
CA PHE A 150 7.62 24.63 -20.50
C PHE A 150 8.43 23.33 -20.34
N THR A 151 8.01 22.26 -21.01
CA THR A 151 8.79 21.03 -21.07
C THR A 151 10.12 21.26 -21.79
N ALA A 152 10.12 22.02 -22.90
CA ALA A 152 11.34 22.42 -23.59
C ALA A 152 12.30 23.18 -22.65
N VAL A 153 11.79 24.11 -21.84
CA VAL A 153 12.60 24.83 -20.84
C VAL A 153 13.19 23.88 -19.80
N LEU A 154 12.40 22.92 -19.28
CA LEU A 154 12.91 21.95 -18.32
C LEU A 154 14.05 21.12 -18.90
N ILE A 155 13.93 20.70 -20.17
CA ILE A 155 14.97 19.97 -20.90
C ILE A 155 16.22 20.85 -21.04
N ASP A 156 16.08 22.08 -21.56
CA ASP A 156 17.21 22.99 -21.83
C ASP A 156 17.97 23.35 -20.55
N ARG A 157 17.25 23.50 -19.42
CA ARG A 157 17.82 23.89 -18.14
C ARG A 157 18.19 22.71 -17.24
N PHE A 158 17.88 21.48 -17.62
CA PHE A 158 18.08 20.31 -16.77
C PHE A 158 19.52 20.17 -16.29
N ASN A 159 20.49 20.27 -17.21
CA ASN A 159 21.90 20.15 -16.88
C ASN A 159 22.43 21.34 -16.04
N GLU A 160 21.84 22.53 -16.16
CA GLU A 160 22.15 23.66 -15.29
C GLU A 160 21.61 23.48 -13.87
N CYS A 161 20.46 22.79 -13.73
CA CYS A 161 19.83 22.55 -12.45
C CYS A 161 20.45 21.37 -11.70
N PHE A 162 20.77 20.29 -12.39
CA PHE A 162 21.03 18.99 -11.80
C PHE A 162 22.34 18.33 -12.28
N GLY A 163 23.01 18.86 -13.30
CA GLY A 163 24.30 18.34 -13.75
C GLY A 163 25.38 18.61 -12.69
N GLU A 164 26.09 17.57 -12.29
CA GLU A 164 27.24 17.68 -11.39
C GLU A 164 28.55 17.46 -12.19
N GLY A 165 29.46 18.41 -12.11
CA GLY A 165 30.77 18.32 -12.74
C GLY A 165 30.78 18.43 -14.28
N ALA A 166 31.60 17.64 -14.95
CA ALA A 166 31.83 17.69 -16.40
C ALA A 166 30.82 16.83 -17.21
N GLU A 167 30.16 15.90 -16.59
CA GLU A 167 29.21 15.02 -17.26
C GLU A 167 27.82 15.66 -17.33
N LYS A 168 27.33 15.80 -18.58
CA LYS A 168 26.00 16.31 -18.87
C LYS A 168 25.12 15.15 -19.31
N TYR A 169 23.85 15.16 -18.83
CA TYR A 169 22.83 14.21 -19.27
C TYR A 169 22.50 14.45 -20.75
N THR A 170 22.36 13.36 -21.51
CA THR A 170 21.85 13.40 -22.89
C THR A 170 20.35 13.74 -22.89
N LEU A 171 19.84 14.11 -24.06
CA LEU A 171 18.42 14.43 -24.23
C LEU A 171 17.51 13.25 -23.80
N GLU A 172 17.89 12.03 -24.17
CA GLU A 172 17.16 10.80 -23.84
C GLU A 172 17.14 10.56 -22.34
N GLN A 173 18.27 10.71 -21.66
CA GLN A 173 18.38 10.58 -20.21
C GLN A 173 17.54 11.64 -19.48
N ILE A 174 17.49 12.87 -19.99
CA ILE A 174 16.67 13.94 -19.42
C ILE A 174 15.19 13.61 -19.58
N LYS A 175 14.76 13.17 -20.76
CA LYS A 175 13.37 12.76 -21.02
C LYS A 175 12.94 11.59 -20.13
N GLU A 176 13.79 10.59 -19.99
CA GLU A 176 13.56 9.46 -19.08
C GLU A 176 13.34 9.94 -17.64
N ARG A 177 14.17 10.86 -17.13
CA ARG A 177 14.04 11.41 -15.77
C ARG A 177 12.76 12.23 -15.60
N LEU A 178 12.39 13.04 -16.59
CA LEU A 178 11.14 13.79 -16.58
C LEU A 178 9.92 12.86 -16.60
N SER A 179 9.96 11.76 -17.34
CA SER A 179 8.87 10.77 -17.39
C SER A 179 8.64 10.01 -16.07
N LYS A 180 9.59 10.09 -15.13
CA LYS A 180 9.39 9.54 -13.77
C LYS A 180 8.52 10.44 -12.88
N LEU A 181 8.17 11.65 -13.34
CA LEU A 181 7.34 12.60 -12.58
C LEU A 181 5.87 12.25 -12.71
N CYS A 182 5.19 12.09 -11.55
CA CYS A 182 3.78 11.78 -11.45
C CYS A 182 3.06 12.81 -10.58
N PHE A 183 1.79 13.09 -10.90
CA PHE A 183 0.93 13.97 -10.10
C PHE A 183 -0.29 13.22 -9.58
N GLN A 184 -0.58 13.40 -8.29
CA GLN A 184 -1.80 12.97 -7.63
C GLN A 184 -2.51 14.20 -7.07
N SER A 185 -3.35 14.80 -7.89
CA SER A 185 -4.09 16.00 -7.56
C SER A 185 -5.48 15.68 -7.00
N ASP A 186 -6.06 16.62 -6.25
CA ASP A 186 -7.42 16.53 -5.71
C ASP A 186 -7.66 15.30 -4.81
N VAL A 187 -6.63 14.84 -4.11
CA VAL A 187 -6.69 13.65 -3.26
C VAL A 187 -7.67 13.87 -2.11
N SER A 188 -8.76 13.09 -2.09
CA SER A 188 -9.89 13.28 -1.19
C SER A 188 -9.54 13.16 0.30
N TYR A 189 -8.69 12.21 0.67
CA TYR A 189 -8.29 11.98 2.06
C TYR A 189 -7.28 13.01 2.60
N LEU A 190 -6.76 13.89 1.74
CA LEU A 190 -5.95 15.05 2.14
C LEU A 190 -6.77 16.31 2.35
N LYS A 191 -8.06 16.31 1.96
CA LYS A 191 -8.97 17.43 2.21
C LYS A 191 -9.30 17.56 3.70
N GLU A 192 -9.79 18.73 4.11
CA GLU A 192 -10.22 18.93 5.49
C GLU A 192 -11.38 17.99 5.85
N GLY A 193 -11.34 17.47 7.08
CA GLY A 193 -12.29 16.49 7.59
C GLY A 193 -11.69 15.07 7.63
N ASP A 194 -12.16 14.25 8.57
CA ASP A 194 -11.61 12.91 8.79
C ASP A 194 -12.36 11.82 8.01
N SER A 195 -13.60 12.10 7.55
CA SER A 195 -14.50 11.09 7.00
C SER A 195 -13.96 10.37 5.75
N PHE A 196 -13.32 11.11 4.84
CA PHE A 196 -12.75 10.49 3.63
C PHE A 196 -11.50 9.66 3.93
N PHE A 197 -10.68 10.13 4.87
CA PHE A 197 -9.50 9.39 5.29
C PHE A 197 -9.89 8.07 5.97
N ASP A 198 -10.83 8.12 6.92
CA ASP A 198 -11.35 6.95 7.63
C ASP A 198 -11.94 5.92 6.65
N LEU A 199 -12.69 6.38 5.64
CA LEU A 199 -13.28 5.53 4.62
C LEU A 199 -12.21 4.80 3.80
N VAL A 200 -11.21 5.52 3.29
CA VAL A 200 -10.12 4.95 2.48
C VAL A 200 -9.30 3.95 3.29
N VAL A 201 -8.98 4.26 4.54
CA VAL A 201 -8.25 3.34 5.42
C VAL A 201 -9.06 2.07 5.68
N LYS A 202 -10.35 2.21 6.01
CA LYS A 202 -11.24 1.07 6.26
C LYS A 202 -11.37 0.18 5.04
N GLU A 203 -11.57 0.78 3.86
CA GLU A 203 -11.68 0.07 2.59
C GLU A 203 -10.41 -0.72 2.26
N LYS A 204 -9.22 -0.09 2.40
CA LYS A 204 -7.95 -0.79 2.16
C LYS A 204 -7.71 -1.94 3.15
N ILE A 205 -7.99 -1.75 4.43
CA ILE A 205 -7.86 -2.83 5.42
C ILE A 205 -8.81 -3.97 5.05
N TYR A 206 -10.05 -3.68 4.70
CA TYR A 206 -11.00 -4.70 4.26
C TYR A 206 -10.52 -5.43 3.00
N GLN A 207 -10.11 -4.67 1.99
CA GLN A 207 -9.65 -5.21 0.70
C GLN A 207 -8.51 -6.23 0.87
N PHE A 208 -7.53 -5.95 1.73
CA PHE A 208 -6.35 -6.79 1.88
C PHE A 208 -6.45 -7.87 2.97
N SER A 209 -7.35 -7.71 3.93
CA SER A 209 -7.49 -8.64 5.07
C SER A 209 -8.87 -9.24 5.24
N GLU A 210 -9.89 -8.73 4.54
CA GLU A 210 -11.32 -9.03 4.70
C GLU A 210 -11.82 -8.89 6.15
N ILE A 211 -11.19 -8.03 6.92
CA ILE A 211 -11.61 -7.74 8.29
C ILE A 211 -12.78 -6.75 8.25
N GLU A 212 -13.98 -7.21 8.56
CA GLU A 212 -15.09 -6.32 8.88
C GLU A 212 -14.87 -5.73 10.27
N LEU A 213 -14.39 -4.49 10.29
CA LEU A 213 -14.08 -3.81 11.53
C LEU A 213 -15.34 -3.15 12.12
N GLU A 214 -15.63 -3.47 13.39
CA GLU A 214 -16.56 -2.67 14.19
C GLU A 214 -15.99 -1.26 14.40
N ARG A 215 -16.88 -0.28 14.64
CA ARG A 215 -16.48 1.13 14.77
C ARG A 215 -15.41 1.37 15.84
N ALA A 216 -15.49 0.68 16.98
CA ALA A 216 -14.53 0.83 18.07
C ALA A 216 -13.17 0.23 17.70
N GLU A 217 -13.17 -0.96 17.14
CA GLU A 217 -11.96 -1.66 16.66
C GLU A 217 -11.25 -0.88 15.55
N PHE A 218 -12.03 -0.39 14.56
CA PHE A 218 -11.49 0.45 13.49
C PHE A 218 -10.78 1.68 14.06
N ARG A 219 -11.40 2.35 15.04
CA ARG A 219 -10.81 3.54 15.64
C ARG A 219 -9.50 3.26 16.37
N GLU A 220 -9.41 2.13 17.05
CA GLU A 220 -8.18 1.68 17.71
C GLU A 220 -7.08 1.40 16.67
N ILE A 221 -7.38 0.64 15.63
CA ILE A 221 -6.44 0.33 14.54
C ILE A 221 -5.96 1.63 13.87
N LEU A 222 -6.89 2.54 13.56
CA LEU A 222 -6.57 3.82 12.94
C LEU A 222 -5.61 4.66 13.80
N LEU A 223 -5.86 4.74 15.11
CA LEU A 223 -4.99 5.46 16.03
C LEU A 223 -3.60 4.81 16.11
N ARG A 224 -3.51 3.50 16.18
CA ARG A 224 -2.24 2.76 16.17
C ARG A 224 -1.45 2.97 14.86
N LEU A 225 -2.15 3.00 13.72
CA LEU A 225 -1.53 3.25 12.42
C LEU A 225 -0.95 4.66 12.34
N LEU A 226 -1.72 5.67 12.76
CA LEU A 226 -1.25 7.06 12.78
C LEU A 226 -0.08 7.24 13.76
N ASP A 227 -0.17 6.68 14.98
CA ASP A 227 0.92 6.71 15.96
C ASP A 227 2.19 6.04 15.43
N LEU A 228 2.07 4.92 14.70
CA LEU A 228 3.21 4.27 14.06
C LEU A 228 3.88 5.20 13.06
N VAL A 229 3.13 5.81 12.16
CA VAL A 229 3.66 6.74 11.15
C VAL A 229 4.30 7.96 11.81
N GLU A 230 3.64 8.56 12.81
CA GLU A 230 4.18 9.72 13.55
C GLU A 230 5.49 9.38 14.27
N ARG A 231 5.59 8.22 14.92
CA ARG A 231 6.83 7.76 15.56
C ARG A 231 7.95 7.55 14.53
N LYS A 232 7.65 6.95 13.38
CA LYS A 232 8.61 6.73 12.31
C LYS A 232 9.03 8.03 11.61
N SER A 233 8.14 9.02 11.53
CA SER A 233 8.46 10.35 10.98
C SER A 233 9.26 11.23 11.96
N SER A 234 9.16 10.98 13.27
CA SER A 234 9.87 11.75 14.31
C SER A 234 11.12 11.06 14.86
N GLY A 235 11.43 9.85 14.37
CA GLY A 235 12.57 9.06 14.81
C GLY A 235 13.90 9.72 14.44
N VAL A 236 14.75 10.01 15.43
CA VAL A 236 16.08 10.59 15.19
C VAL A 236 17.06 9.51 14.76
N ILE A 237 17.45 9.53 13.49
CA ILE A 237 18.48 8.63 12.94
C ILE A 237 19.85 9.21 13.28
N LYS A 238 20.54 8.59 14.22
CA LYS A 238 21.90 9.02 14.65
C LYS A 238 22.99 8.44 13.77
N THR A 239 22.80 7.26 13.25
CA THR A 239 23.76 6.54 12.39
C THR A 239 23.08 6.21 11.07
N TRP A 240 23.70 6.57 9.94
CA TRP A 240 23.17 6.29 8.61
C TRP A 240 23.59 4.90 8.14
N ASP A 241 22.98 3.88 8.72
CA ASP A 241 23.08 2.48 8.32
C ASP A 241 21.69 1.88 8.08
N ALA A 242 21.66 0.74 7.41
CA ALA A 242 20.40 0.10 7.02
C ALA A 242 19.54 -0.25 8.24
N GLU A 243 20.13 -0.73 9.32
CA GLU A 243 19.41 -1.14 10.54
C GLU A 243 18.75 0.06 11.23
N SER A 244 19.49 1.16 11.36
CA SER A 244 18.97 2.41 11.95
C SER A 244 17.85 3.01 11.10
N ILE A 245 17.98 3.03 9.77
CA ILE A 245 16.95 3.52 8.87
C ILE A 245 15.69 2.65 8.98
N GLU A 246 15.81 1.33 8.93
CA GLU A 246 14.67 0.41 9.10
C GLU A 246 14.00 0.60 10.47
N THR A 247 14.78 0.74 11.53
CA THR A 247 14.27 0.87 12.89
C THR A 247 13.53 2.19 13.11
N PHE A 248 14.09 3.31 12.65
CA PHE A 248 13.58 4.64 13.01
C PHE A 248 12.66 5.26 11.97
N ALA A 249 12.78 4.89 10.69
CA ALA A 249 11.96 5.45 9.61
C ALA A 249 11.14 4.40 8.85
N GLY A 250 11.56 3.13 8.81
CA GLY A 250 10.94 2.07 8.02
C GLY A 250 9.70 1.47 8.69
N ILE A 251 8.64 1.26 7.90
CA ILE A 251 7.44 0.49 8.26
C ILE A 251 7.39 -0.76 7.39
N SER A 252 7.14 -1.91 8.02
CA SER A 252 7.15 -3.24 7.42
C SER A 252 5.80 -3.95 7.55
N ILE A 253 5.69 -5.10 6.90
CA ILE A 253 4.54 -6.00 7.09
C ILE A 253 4.37 -6.41 8.56
N ASP A 254 5.47 -6.62 9.29
CA ASP A 254 5.42 -7.03 10.70
C ASP A 254 4.71 -5.99 11.58
N ASP A 255 4.96 -4.70 11.32
CA ASP A 255 4.30 -3.60 12.02
C ASP A 255 2.79 -3.63 11.77
N LEU A 256 2.37 -3.87 10.52
CA LEU A 256 0.95 -3.92 10.14
C LEU A 256 0.25 -5.17 10.69
N LEU A 257 0.88 -6.33 10.63
CA LEU A 257 0.33 -7.54 11.23
C LEU A 257 0.11 -7.35 12.73
N SER A 258 1.04 -6.66 13.42
CA SER A 258 0.90 -6.33 14.84
C SER A 258 -0.30 -5.39 15.09
N ILE A 259 -0.46 -4.33 14.29
CA ILE A 259 -1.58 -3.39 14.40
C ILE A 259 -2.92 -4.09 14.18
N LEU A 260 -3.01 -4.96 13.16
CA LEU A 260 -4.21 -5.72 12.82
C LEU A 260 -4.41 -6.95 13.71
N SER A 261 -3.51 -7.22 14.65
CA SER A 261 -3.53 -8.40 15.52
C SER A 261 -3.57 -9.73 14.74
N ILE A 262 -2.93 -9.78 13.57
CA ILE A 262 -2.77 -10.99 12.76
C ILE A 262 -1.51 -11.74 13.21
N SER A 263 -1.60 -13.07 13.33
CA SER A 263 -0.46 -13.90 13.69
C SER A 263 0.61 -13.89 12.60
N LYS A 264 1.81 -13.40 12.94
CA LYS A 264 2.97 -13.42 12.04
C LYS A 264 3.35 -14.85 11.61
N ASP A 265 3.30 -15.80 12.54
CA ASP A 265 3.66 -17.19 12.25
C ASP A 265 2.67 -17.83 11.27
N ALA A 266 1.36 -17.58 11.45
CA ALA A 266 0.34 -18.04 10.51
C ALA A 266 0.51 -17.41 9.13
N TYR A 267 0.77 -16.12 9.07
CA TYR A 267 1.09 -15.41 7.83
C TYR A 267 2.32 -16.01 7.13
N LEU A 268 3.44 -16.18 7.85
CA LEU A 268 4.67 -16.73 7.28
C LEU A 268 4.49 -18.18 6.81
N ALA A 269 3.74 -19.00 7.54
CA ALA A 269 3.43 -20.35 7.11
C ALA A 269 2.68 -20.35 5.77
N LEU A 270 1.64 -19.53 5.63
CA LEU A 270 0.85 -19.40 4.40
C LEU A 270 1.69 -18.84 3.25
N LEU A 271 2.46 -17.79 3.48
CA LEU A 271 3.34 -17.19 2.48
C LEU A 271 4.37 -18.19 1.95
N ASN A 272 5.08 -18.90 2.83
CA ASN A 272 6.07 -19.91 2.48
C ASN A 272 5.44 -21.13 1.77
N GLY A 273 4.16 -21.41 2.05
CA GLY A 273 3.36 -22.41 1.34
C GLY A 273 2.89 -21.95 -0.04
N GLY A 274 3.21 -20.72 -0.44
CA GLY A 274 2.87 -20.15 -1.75
C GLY A 274 1.43 -19.68 -1.85
N ASP A 275 0.82 -19.24 -0.74
CA ASP A 275 -0.50 -18.58 -0.74
C ASP A 275 -0.33 -17.11 -1.18
N PRO A 276 -0.86 -16.71 -2.36
CA PRO A 276 -0.73 -15.34 -2.85
C PRO A 276 -1.49 -14.31 -2.00
N ASN A 277 -2.44 -14.77 -1.18
CA ASN A 277 -3.26 -13.95 -0.30
C ASN A 277 -2.98 -14.25 1.18
N ALA A 278 -1.72 -14.46 1.56
CA ALA A 278 -1.33 -14.94 2.89
C ALA A 278 -1.86 -14.07 4.04
N VAL A 279 -1.89 -12.74 3.89
CA VAL A 279 -2.45 -11.82 4.90
C VAL A 279 -3.94 -12.07 5.08
N ARG A 280 -4.69 -12.10 3.99
CA ARG A 280 -6.15 -12.37 3.99
C ARG A 280 -6.46 -13.74 4.60
N SER A 281 -5.75 -14.77 4.15
CA SER A 281 -5.92 -16.13 4.66
C SER A 281 -5.63 -16.23 6.17
N ALA A 282 -4.51 -15.66 6.63
CA ALA A 282 -4.17 -15.64 8.06
C ALA A 282 -5.24 -14.91 8.87
N SER A 283 -5.71 -13.76 8.41
CA SER A 283 -6.74 -12.96 9.05
C SER A 283 -8.06 -13.74 9.19
N MET A 284 -8.56 -14.31 8.09
CA MET A 284 -9.84 -15.02 8.06
C MET A 284 -9.82 -16.29 8.93
N ILE A 285 -8.77 -17.11 8.80
CA ILE A 285 -8.58 -18.32 9.60
C ILE A 285 -8.55 -17.96 11.09
N GLN A 286 -7.70 -16.99 11.45
CA GLN A 286 -7.53 -16.59 12.84
C GLN A 286 -8.82 -16.03 13.45
N ARG A 287 -9.53 -15.16 12.75
CA ARG A 287 -10.78 -14.57 13.26
C ARG A 287 -11.88 -15.60 13.42
N SER A 288 -12.08 -16.46 12.43
CA SER A 288 -13.10 -17.53 12.51
C SER A 288 -12.83 -18.49 13.66
N LEU A 289 -11.56 -18.84 13.89
CA LEU A 289 -11.17 -19.75 14.96
C LEU A 289 -11.15 -19.10 16.34
N LYS A 290 -10.68 -17.86 16.49
CA LYS A 290 -10.70 -17.12 17.76
C LYS A 290 -12.14 -16.88 18.24
N ALA A 291 -13.06 -16.55 17.33
CA ALA A 291 -14.48 -16.46 17.66
C ALA A 291 -15.06 -17.77 18.20
N GLY A 292 -14.52 -18.92 17.77
CA GLY A 292 -14.82 -20.26 18.26
C GLY A 292 -14.03 -20.69 19.52
N GLY A 293 -13.20 -19.79 20.10
CA GLY A 293 -12.41 -20.05 21.32
C GLY A 293 -11.09 -20.80 21.08
N ALA A 294 -10.61 -20.88 19.85
CA ALA A 294 -9.35 -21.55 19.53
C ALA A 294 -8.11 -20.74 19.94
N ASP A 295 -7.06 -21.43 20.31
CA ASP A 295 -5.75 -20.86 20.61
C ASP A 295 -4.91 -20.65 19.34
N ILE A 296 -3.71 -20.08 19.50
CA ILE A 296 -2.79 -19.81 18.40
C ILE A 296 -2.27 -21.10 17.73
N SER A 297 -2.14 -22.20 18.50
CA SER A 297 -1.70 -23.49 17.98
C SER A 297 -2.68 -24.07 16.98
N ALA A 298 -3.99 -23.94 17.28
CA ALA A 298 -5.07 -24.32 16.37
C ALA A 298 -5.06 -23.48 15.08
N VAL A 299 -4.81 -22.16 15.20
CA VAL A 299 -4.66 -21.27 14.02
C VAL A 299 -3.52 -21.74 13.12
N MET A 300 -2.36 -22.04 13.72
CA MET A 300 -1.18 -22.53 13.01
C MET A 300 -1.44 -23.88 12.32
N TYR A 301 -2.06 -24.81 13.02
CA TYR A 301 -2.42 -26.12 12.48
C TYR A 301 -3.36 -25.98 11.29
N CYS A 302 -4.43 -25.21 11.40
CA CYS A 302 -5.40 -25.00 10.32
C CYS A 302 -4.78 -24.28 9.11
N SER A 303 -3.85 -23.35 9.35
CA SER A 303 -3.10 -22.67 8.28
C SER A 303 -2.24 -23.67 7.49
N ARG A 304 -1.58 -24.62 8.16
CA ARG A 304 -0.82 -25.70 7.51
C ARG A 304 -1.74 -26.63 6.71
N CYS A 305 -2.84 -27.07 7.29
CA CYS A 305 -3.83 -27.89 6.57
C CYS A 305 -4.29 -27.21 5.28
N LYS A 306 -4.54 -25.87 5.31
CA LYS A 306 -4.89 -25.10 4.10
C LYS A 306 -3.80 -25.16 3.04
N ILE A 307 -2.53 -25.03 3.42
CA ILE A 307 -1.39 -25.12 2.50
C ILE A 307 -1.36 -26.52 1.85
N ASP A 308 -1.47 -27.56 2.66
CA ASP A 308 -1.45 -28.94 2.19
C ASP A 308 -2.60 -29.23 1.21
N TRP A 309 -3.81 -28.69 1.50
CA TRP A 309 -4.94 -28.74 0.59
C TRP A 309 -4.66 -28.00 -0.73
N ASP A 310 -4.16 -26.79 -0.69
CA ASP A 310 -3.91 -25.98 -1.88
C ASP A 310 -2.83 -26.64 -2.77
N LEU A 311 -1.85 -27.28 -2.16
CA LEU A 311 -0.85 -28.09 -2.87
C LEU A 311 -1.47 -29.35 -3.47
N TRP A 312 -2.24 -30.12 -2.68
CA TRP A 312 -2.95 -31.28 -3.16
C TRP A 312 -3.87 -30.93 -4.33
N PHE A 313 -4.67 -29.89 -4.20
CA PHE A 313 -5.63 -29.46 -5.22
C PHE A 313 -4.94 -29.04 -6.54
N ARG A 314 -3.79 -28.38 -6.45
CA ARG A 314 -2.97 -28.05 -7.64
C ARG A 314 -2.49 -29.33 -8.36
N ASN A 315 -2.00 -30.29 -7.62
CA ASN A 315 -1.53 -31.56 -8.18
C ASN A 315 -2.68 -32.40 -8.72
N ALA A 316 -3.79 -32.48 -8.01
CA ALA A 316 -4.97 -33.24 -8.39
C ALA A 316 -5.59 -32.77 -9.72
N ARG A 317 -5.48 -31.50 -10.08
CA ARG A 317 -5.92 -30.96 -11.39
C ARG A 317 -5.30 -31.66 -12.60
N HIS A 318 -4.16 -32.31 -12.43
CA HIS A 318 -3.47 -33.02 -13.50
C HIS A 318 -3.83 -34.53 -13.57
N ILE A 319 -4.52 -35.06 -12.56
CA ILE A 319 -4.75 -36.48 -12.38
C ILE A 319 -6.24 -36.81 -12.26
N VAL A 320 -7.00 -35.95 -11.58
CA VAL A 320 -8.42 -36.16 -11.29
C VAL A 320 -9.28 -35.41 -12.31
N PRO A 321 -10.35 -36.01 -12.86
CA PRO A 321 -11.28 -35.31 -13.75
C PRO A 321 -11.86 -34.05 -13.14
N GLU A 322 -12.02 -33.01 -13.95
CA GLU A 322 -12.47 -31.68 -13.49
C GLU A 322 -13.82 -31.72 -12.78
N LEU A 323 -14.78 -32.52 -13.28
CA LEU A 323 -16.11 -32.67 -12.65
C LEU A 323 -16.03 -33.31 -11.26
N GLU A 324 -15.11 -34.23 -11.05
CA GLU A 324 -14.90 -34.87 -9.75
C GLU A 324 -14.28 -33.88 -8.75
N LEU A 325 -13.28 -33.07 -9.19
CA LEU A 325 -12.71 -32.00 -8.37
C LEU A 325 -13.75 -30.93 -8.02
N LEU A 326 -14.62 -30.58 -8.95
CA LEU A 326 -15.73 -29.65 -8.70
C LEU A 326 -16.68 -30.24 -7.65
N SER A 327 -17.09 -31.51 -7.80
CA SER A 327 -17.96 -32.20 -6.83
C SER A 327 -17.36 -32.26 -5.44
N ILE A 328 -16.04 -32.57 -5.31
CA ILE A 328 -15.33 -32.53 -4.02
C ILE A 328 -15.38 -31.12 -3.41
N SER A 329 -15.09 -30.11 -4.21
CA SER A 329 -15.06 -28.70 -3.76
C SER A 329 -16.44 -28.22 -3.29
N GLU A 330 -17.51 -28.56 -4.00
CA GLU A 330 -18.89 -28.22 -3.64
C GLU A 330 -19.32 -28.89 -2.33
N ARG A 331 -18.97 -30.15 -2.10
CA ARG A 331 -19.27 -30.89 -0.87
C ARG A 331 -18.52 -30.31 0.33
N ILE A 332 -17.24 -29.93 0.14
CA ILE A 332 -16.46 -29.23 1.16
C ILE A 332 -17.10 -27.88 1.49
N GLY A 333 -17.48 -27.09 0.48
CA GLY A 333 -18.18 -25.83 0.65
C GLY A 333 -19.51 -26.01 1.41
N SER A 334 -20.32 -27.02 1.05
CA SER A 334 -21.55 -27.34 1.76
C SER A 334 -21.31 -27.70 3.24
N THR A 335 -20.25 -28.48 3.52
CA THR A 335 -19.86 -28.86 4.88
C THR A 335 -19.43 -27.65 5.70
N LEU A 336 -18.67 -26.71 5.10
CA LEU A 336 -18.32 -25.43 5.71
C LEU A 336 -19.58 -24.68 6.14
N TRP A 337 -20.49 -24.41 5.18
CA TRP A 337 -21.68 -23.57 5.45
C TRP A 337 -22.63 -24.18 6.45
N LYS A 338 -22.70 -25.48 6.57
CA LYS A 338 -23.46 -26.18 7.62
C LYS A 338 -22.78 -26.08 8.99
N SER A 339 -21.47 -25.86 9.03
CA SER A 339 -20.67 -25.85 10.26
C SER A 339 -20.38 -24.44 10.80
N VAL A 340 -20.58 -23.42 9.97
CA VAL A 340 -20.37 -22.01 10.34
C VAL A 340 -21.49 -21.56 11.26
N GLY A 341 -21.12 -21.13 12.46
CA GLY A 341 -22.03 -20.51 13.43
C GLY A 341 -22.36 -19.04 13.12
N PRO A 342 -23.14 -18.39 13.98
CA PRO A 342 -23.42 -16.96 13.87
C PRO A 342 -22.13 -16.15 13.78
N GLN A 343 -22.12 -15.08 12.95
CA GLN A 343 -20.98 -14.20 12.74
C GLN A 343 -19.72 -14.87 12.12
N GLY A 344 -19.88 -16.02 11.44
CA GLY A 344 -18.76 -16.69 10.79
C GLY A 344 -17.85 -17.47 11.75
N MET A 345 -18.31 -17.81 12.94
CA MET A 345 -17.56 -18.59 13.93
C MET A 345 -17.38 -20.03 13.48
N LEU A 346 -16.13 -20.53 13.60
CA LEU A 346 -15.78 -21.94 13.39
C LEU A 346 -15.08 -22.49 14.63
N ALA A 347 -15.63 -23.55 15.22
CA ALA A 347 -14.94 -24.29 16.26
C ALA A 347 -14.36 -25.58 15.66
N VAL A 348 -13.05 -25.79 15.79
CA VAL A 348 -12.38 -27.00 15.24
C VAL A 348 -13.01 -28.28 15.80
N SER A 349 -13.43 -28.25 17.06
CA SER A 349 -14.10 -29.39 17.69
C SER A 349 -15.42 -29.78 17.02
N THR A 350 -16.17 -28.80 16.50
CA THR A 350 -17.45 -29.05 15.80
C THR A 350 -17.26 -29.52 14.36
N LEU A 351 -16.08 -29.31 13.77
CA LEU A 351 -15.76 -29.74 12.42
C LEU A 351 -15.40 -31.24 12.33
N ARG A 352 -14.96 -31.83 13.43
CA ARG A 352 -14.42 -33.21 13.42
C ARG A 352 -15.43 -34.25 12.89
N GLN A 353 -16.67 -34.21 13.36
CA GLN A 353 -17.70 -35.17 12.90
C GLN A 353 -18.14 -34.88 11.45
N PRO A 354 -18.46 -33.64 11.05
CA PRO A 354 -18.75 -33.32 9.64
C PRO A 354 -17.65 -33.71 8.65
N ILE A 355 -16.36 -33.58 9.03
CA ILE A 355 -15.24 -34.00 8.19
C ILE A 355 -15.22 -35.52 7.99
N ARG A 356 -15.45 -36.29 9.05
CA ARG A 356 -15.54 -37.78 8.97
C ARG A 356 -16.70 -38.22 8.12
N ASP A 357 -17.85 -37.62 8.33
CA ASP A 357 -19.07 -37.93 7.56
C ASP A 357 -18.84 -37.63 6.06
N LEU A 358 -18.19 -36.49 5.76
CA LEU A 358 -17.82 -36.14 4.39
C LEU A 358 -16.83 -37.14 3.77
N LEU A 359 -15.83 -37.61 4.52
CA LEU A 359 -14.89 -38.62 4.01
C LEU A 359 -15.57 -39.93 3.67
N ILE A 360 -16.51 -40.39 4.52
CA ILE A 360 -17.33 -41.57 4.26
C ILE A 360 -18.21 -41.39 3.02
N GLU A 361 -18.80 -40.22 2.87
CA GLU A 361 -19.61 -39.86 1.70
C GLU A 361 -18.77 -39.86 0.43
N LEU A 362 -17.59 -39.23 0.43
CA LEU A 362 -16.66 -39.22 -0.71
C LEU A 362 -16.21 -40.64 -1.08
N GLU A 363 -15.93 -41.48 -0.09
CA GLU A 363 -15.55 -42.88 -0.31
C GLU A 363 -16.68 -43.66 -0.97
N SER A 364 -17.93 -43.48 -0.52
CA SER A 364 -19.09 -44.16 -1.11
C SER A 364 -19.37 -43.78 -2.56
N HIS A 365 -18.90 -42.59 -2.99
CA HIS A 365 -19.02 -42.10 -4.36
C HIS A 365 -17.76 -42.30 -5.22
N GLY A 366 -16.73 -42.95 -4.65
CA GLY A 366 -15.44 -43.13 -5.35
C GLY A 366 -14.62 -41.85 -5.51
N LEU A 367 -14.92 -40.82 -4.72
CA LEU A 367 -14.30 -39.49 -4.81
C LEU A 367 -13.28 -39.23 -3.69
N LYS A 368 -12.95 -40.26 -2.87
CA LYS A 368 -12.05 -40.06 -1.72
C LYS A 368 -10.60 -39.83 -2.11
N PHE A 369 -10.16 -40.47 -3.20
CA PHE A 369 -8.75 -40.49 -3.61
C PHE A 369 -7.83 -40.67 -2.38
N ASP A 370 -6.80 -39.83 -2.24
CA ASP A 370 -5.85 -39.77 -1.11
C ASP A 370 -6.23 -38.70 -0.06
N LEU A 371 -7.50 -38.22 -0.05
CA LEU A 371 -7.98 -37.24 0.90
C LEU A 371 -7.98 -37.78 2.33
N THR A 372 -7.44 -36.96 3.25
CA THR A 372 -7.38 -37.20 4.69
C THR A 372 -8.25 -36.18 5.44
N GLU A 373 -8.47 -36.42 6.76
CA GLU A 373 -9.17 -35.44 7.61
C GLU A 373 -8.51 -34.08 7.55
N ASP A 374 -7.15 -34.02 7.55
CA ASP A 374 -6.38 -32.77 7.50
C ASP A 374 -6.53 -32.04 6.16
N LEU A 375 -6.52 -32.78 5.05
CA LEU A 375 -6.74 -32.21 3.73
C LEU A 375 -8.16 -31.64 3.60
N ILE A 376 -9.18 -32.36 4.08
CA ILE A 376 -10.57 -31.85 4.09
C ILE A 376 -10.69 -30.61 4.99
N LEU A 377 -10.06 -30.62 6.16
CA LEU A 377 -9.98 -29.43 7.03
C LEU A 377 -9.34 -28.25 6.30
N GLY A 378 -8.24 -28.49 5.59
CA GLY A 378 -7.58 -27.48 4.77
C GLY A 378 -8.48 -26.96 3.64
N GLY A 379 -9.23 -27.86 2.99
CA GLY A 379 -10.23 -27.52 1.99
C GLY A 379 -11.36 -26.63 2.53
N ILE A 380 -11.81 -26.87 3.76
CA ILE A 380 -12.80 -26.03 4.47
C ILE A 380 -12.25 -24.60 4.63
N PHE A 381 -11.00 -24.46 5.06
CA PHE A 381 -10.40 -23.12 5.21
C PHE A 381 -10.10 -22.45 3.86
N SER A 382 -9.72 -23.24 2.82
CA SER A 382 -9.60 -22.71 1.45
C SER A 382 -10.96 -22.22 0.92
N ALA A 383 -12.04 -22.97 1.17
CA ALA A 383 -13.39 -22.56 0.80
C ALA A 383 -13.87 -21.32 1.60
N LEU A 384 -13.52 -21.24 2.89
CA LEU A 384 -13.83 -20.07 3.74
C LEU A 384 -13.20 -18.78 3.17
N VAL A 385 -11.93 -18.85 2.77
CA VAL A 385 -11.20 -17.70 2.18
C VAL A 385 -11.77 -17.31 0.82
N LYS A 386 -12.20 -18.29 0.01
CA LYS A 386 -12.79 -18.04 -1.33
C LYS A 386 -14.25 -17.60 -1.28
N GLY A 387 -15.01 -18.11 -0.33
CA GLY A 387 -16.48 -17.96 -0.32
C GLY A 387 -17.01 -16.60 0.14
N LYS A 388 -16.12 -15.67 0.52
CA LYS A 388 -16.45 -14.26 0.82
C LYS A 388 -15.95 -13.28 -0.25
N SER A 389 -15.41 -13.77 -1.36
CA SER A 389 -14.97 -12.93 -2.48
C SER A 389 -16.09 -12.61 -3.46
#